data_182b39c60d2e019c2fad6b95eb2655f1
#
_entry.id   182b39c60d2e019c2fad6b95eb2655f1
#
_cell.length_a   1.000
_cell.length_b   1.000
_cell.length_c   1.000
_cell.angle_alpha   90.00
_cell.angle_beta   90.00
_cell.angle_gamma   90.00
#
_symmetry.space_group_name_H-M   'P 1'
#
loop_
_entity.id
_entity.type
_entity.pdbx_description
1 polymer ?
#
loop_
_entity_poly.entity_id
_entity_poly.type
_entity_poly.pdbx_seq_one_letter_code
_entity_poly.pdbx_strand_id
1 'polypeptide(L)'
;MIMTQYQYLDELVREYLLFRGFTGTLKTFDADIKNEKEKGFRVDKIVDQISQTISSHDLSGLLELWKHFDTKLYSRLETHRLAGVRKLENSLYKLYIVSCVQSKQTEKLREFFEKMTSELHGQTEWKDWFALPYIKDPSDNPAFSLYFSRQWQDTLMMSLTNFLSIVFQSLPPPRLADYKKTSSRIRLLKEEIKTRRASDQELGSEGLQTHN
;
A
#
# COMPACT_ATOMS: atom_id res chain seq x y z
N MET A 1 1.57 11.05 -32.20
CA MET A 1 0.77 10.41 -31.14
C MET A 1 1.23 11.00 -29.81
N ILE A 2 0.38 11.76 -29.10
CA ILE A 2 0.77 12.37 -27.82
C ILE A 2 0.71 11.25 -26.75
N MET A 3 1.87 10.85 -26.23
CA MET A 3 1.95 9.91 -25.12
C MET A 3 1.24 10.50 -23.88
N THR A 4 0.39 9.70 -23.25
CA THR A 4 -0.21 10.09 -21.98
C THR A 4 0.87 10.16 -20.90
N GLN A 5 0.64 10.91 -19.82
CA GLN A 5 1.60 11.03 -18.70
C GLN A 5 1.99 9.64 -18.16
N TYR A 6 1.05 8.72 -18.03
CA TYR A 6 1.31 7.37 -17.53
C TYR A 6 2.14 6.52 -18.50
N GLN A 7 1.88 6.59 -19.80
CA GLN A 7 2.71 5.91 -20.81
C GLN A 7 4.17 6.33 -20.76
N TYR A 8 4.41 7.63 -20.55
CA TYR A 8 5.78 8.13 -20.39
C TYR A 8 6.45 7.59 -19.11
N LEU A 9 5.70 7.49 -18.01
CA LEU A 9 6.22 6.92 -16.77
C LEU A 9 6.51 5.43 -16.89
N ASP A 10 5.67 4.70 -17.60
CA ASP A 10 5.86 3.28 -17.87
C ASP A 10 7.15 3.04 -18.66
N GLU A 11 7.46 3.90 -19.63
CA GLU A 11 8.74 3.85 -20.36
C GLU A 11 9.94 4.10 -19.43
N LEU A 12 9.86 5.08 -18.53
CA LEU A 12 10.94 5.33 -17.56
C LEU A 12 11.15 4.12 -16.63
N VAL A 13 10.07 3.47 -16.20
CA VAL A 13 10.14 2.25 -15.39
C VAL A 13 10.78 1.11 -16.18
N ARG A 14 10.41 0.93 -17.45
CA ARG A 14 11.03 -0.08 -18.34
C ARG A 14 12.53 0.14 -18.47
N GLU A 15 12.95 1.35 -18.81
CA GLU A 15 14.37 1.72 -18.92
C GLU A 15 15.11 1.41 -17.61
N TYR A 16 14.53 1.76 -16.47
CA TYR A 16 15.13 1.49 -15.17
C TYR A 16 15.26 -0.01 -14.88
N LEU A 17 14.20 -0.79 -15.13
CA LEU A 17 14.22 -2.24 -14.94
C LEU A 17 15.26 -2.92 -15.84
N LEU A 18 15.36 -2.48 -17.10
CA LEU A 18 16.35 -2.95 -18.06
C LEU A 18 17.76 -2.61 -17.61
N PHE A 19 18.01 -1.34 -17.22
CA PHE A 19 19.31 -0.89 -16.72
C PHE A 19 19.78 -1.68 -15.49
N ARG A 20 18.84 -2.04 -14.59
CA ARG A 20 19.14 -2.84 -13.40
C ARG A 20 19.26 -4.34 -13.70
N GLY A 21 18.99 -4.80 -14.91
CA GLY A 21 19.00 -6.21 -15.28
C GLY A 21 17.82 -7.01 -14.68
N PHE A 22 16.73 -6.36 -14.27
CA PHE A 22 15.54 -7.00 -13.70
C PHE A 22 14.63 -7.55 -14.81
N THR A 23 15.16 -8.44 -15.63
CA THR A 23 14.49 -8.95 -16.84
C THR A 23 13.19 -9.71 -16.57
N GLY A 24 13.14 -10.49 -15.48
CA GLY A 24 11.92 -11.18 -15.06
C GLY A 24 10.80 -10.20 -14.65
N THR A 25 11.15 -9.18 -13.85
CA THR A 25 10.23 -8.12 -13.44
C THR A 25 9.75 -7.32 -14.65
N LEU A 26 10.66 -6.98 -15.59
CA LEU A 26 10.31 -6.28 -16.82
C LEU A 26 9.29 -7.06 -17.65
N LYS A 27 9.49 -8.35 -17.82
CA LYS A 27 8.55 -9.21 -18.57
C LYS A 27 7.16 -9.22 -17.94
N THR A 28 7.08 -9.30 -16.60
CA THR A 28 5.81 -9.27 -15.87
C THR A 28 5.16 -7.88 -15.98
N PHE A 29 5.95 -6.81 -15.82
CA PHE A 29 5.49 -5.43 -15.97
C PHE A 29 4.89 -5.17 -17.36
N ASP A 30 5.55 -5.61 -18.42
CA ASP A 30 5.04 -5.47 -19.80
C ASP A 30 3.75 -6.25 -20.03
N ALA A 31 3.62 -7.44 -19.42
CA ALA A 31 2.39 -8.22 -19.48
C ALA A 31 1.23 -7.51 -18.75
N ASP A 32 1.49 -6.93 -17.60
CA ASP A 32 0.50 -6.19 -16.83
C ASP A 32 0.01 -4.94 -17.59
N ILE A 33 0.94 -4.15 -18.15
CA ILE A 33 0.58 -2.98 -18.99
C ILE A 33 -0.24 -3.38 -20.21
N LYS A 34 0.13 -4.48 -20.89
CA LYS A 34 -0.60 -4.96 -22.06
C LYS A 34 -2.02 -5.38 -21.72
N ASN A 35 -2.22 -5.94 -20.53
CA ASN A 35 -3.53 -6.40 -20.06
C ASN A 35 -4.35 -5.28 -19.38
N GLU A 36 -3.75 -4.10 -19.18
CA GLU A 36 -4.42 -2.98 -18.53
C GLU A 36 -5.46 -2.34 -19.45
N LYS A 37 -6.72 -2.42 -19.04
CA LYS A 37 -7.85 -1.79 -19.76
C LYS A 37 -8.14 -0.38 -19.26
N GLU A 38 -7.82 -0.09 -18.01
CA GLU A 38 -8.11 1.16 -17.34
C GLU A 38 -6.81 1.81 -16.84
N LYS A 39 -6.61 3.06 -17.27
CA LYS A 39 -5.44 3.87 -16.86
C LYS A 39 -5.71 4.53 -15.52
N GLY A 40 -5.59 3.78 -14.43
CA GLY A 40 -5.85 4.31 -13.11
C GLY A 40 -5.43 3.38 -12.00
N PHE A 41 -5.76 3.81 -10.78
CA PHE A 41 -5.51 2.98 -9.62
C PHE A 41 -6.45 1.76 -9.62
N ARG A 42 -5.88 0.58 -9.52
CA ARG A 42 -6.57 -0.70 -9.60
C ARG A 42 -6.82 -1.27 -8.20
N VAL A 43 -7.90 -0.79 -7.56
CA VAL A 43 -8.34 -1.31 -6.24
C VAL A 43 -8.64 -2.80 -6.31
N ASP A 44 -9.26 -3.25 -7.39
CA ASP A 44 -9.59 -4.65 -7.63
C ASP A 44 -8.35 -5.54 -7.51
N LYS A 45 -7.22 -5.16 -8.10
CA LYS A 45 -5.98 -5.93 -8.03
C LYS A 45 -5.41 -6.06 -6.62
N ILE A 46 -5.55 -5.02 -5.82
CA ILE A 46 -5.10 -5.04 -4.43
C ILE A 46 -6.02 -5.92 -3.58
N VAL A 47 -7.33 -5.82 -3.78
CA VAL A 47 -8.31 -6.68 -3.10
C VAL A 47 -8.11 -8.14 -3.49
N ASP A 48 -7.87 -8.42 -4.77
CA ASP A 48 -7.55 -9.77 -5.27
C ASP A 48 -6.27 -10.32 -4.60
N GLN A 49 -5.23 -9.50 -4.48
CA GLN A 49 -3.98 -9.89 -3.82
C GLN A 49 -4.18 -10.19 -2.33
N ILE A 50 -4.94 -9.36 -1.60
CA ILE A 50 -5.32 -9.62 -0.20
C ILE A 50 -6.09 -10.93 -0.10
N SER A 51 -7.09 -11.14 -0.96
CA SER A 51 -7.88 -12.37 -1.00
C SER A 51 -7.03 -13.60 -1.29
N GLN A 52 -6.04 -13.47 -2.16
CA GLN A 52 -5.12 -14.55 -2.50
C GLN A 52 -4.21 -14.90 -1.31
N THR A 53 -3.64 -13.91 -0.60
CA THR A 53 -2.81 -14.19 0.59
C THR A 53 -3.63 -14.87 1.68
N ILE A 54 -4.90 -14.49 1.87
CA ILE A 54 -5.80 -15.13 2.83
C ILE A 54 -6.12 -16.57 2.40
N SER A 55 -6.46 -16.80 1.12
CA SER A 55 -6.82 -18.13 0.62
C SER A 55 -5.64 -19.09 0.59
N SER A 56 -4.43 -18.60 0.35
CA SER A 56 -3.20 -19.39 0.40
C SER A 56 -2.64 -19.57 1.81
N HIS A 57 -3.29 -18.99 2.82
CA HIS A 57 -2.84 -18.99 4.22
C HIS A 57 -1.42 -18.43 4.41
N ASP A 58 -1.07 -17.42 3.61
CA ASP A 58 0.21 -16.70 3.69
C ASP A 58 0.08 -15.50 4.64
N LEU A 59 0.26 -15.77 5.94
CA LEU A 59 0.21 -14.74 6.98
C LEU A 59 1.30 -13.68 6.77
N SER A 60 2.50 -14.10 6.41
CA SER A 60 3.62 -13.17 6.25
C SER A 60 3.36 -12.21 5.08
N GLY A 61 2.89 -12.74 3.94
CA GLY A 61 2.50 -11.91 2.80
C GLY A 61 1.37 -10.94 3.13
N LEU A 62 0.36 -11.37 3.89
CA LEU A 62 -0.73 -10.49 4.33
C LEU A 62 -0.22 -9.34 5.22
N LEU A 63 0.61 -9.65 6.21
CA LEU A 63 1.19 -8.65 7.14
C LEU A 63 2.13 -7.67 6.42
N GLU A 64 2.99 -8.16 5.52
CA GLU A 64 3.89 -7.33 4.73
C GLU A 64 3.13 -6.38 3.81
N LEU A 65 2.10 -6.90 3.12
CA LEU A 65 1.25 -6.10 2.24
C LEU A 65 0.53 -5.00 3.03
N TRP A 66 -0.07 -5.35 4.16
CA TRP A 66 -0.77 -4.37 5.01
C TRP A 66 0.18 -3.32 5.59
N LYS A 67 1.35 -3.74 6.10
CA LYS A 67 2.40 -2.83 6.58
C LYS A 67 2.91 -1.89 5.48
N HIS A 68 3.00 -2.38 4.25
CA HIS A 68 3.34 -1.52 3.11
C HIS A 68 2.29 -0.43 2.91
N PHE A 69 1.00 -0.77 2.96
CA PHE A 69 -0.08 0.21 2.87
C PHE A 69 -0.07 1.18 4.05
N ASP A 70 0.12 0.71 5.26
CA ASP A 70 0.21 1.56 6.45
C ASP A 70 1.31 2.60 6.28
N THR A 71 2.50 2.17 5.90
CA THR A 71 3.68 3.04 5.74
C THR A 71 3.53 4.03 4.57
N LYS A 72 3.00 3.59 3.44
CA LYS A 72 3.01 4.38 2.19
C LYS A 72 1.72 5.16 1.93
N LEU A 73 0.60 4.67 2.42
CA LEU A 73 -0.72 5.21 2.11
C LEU A 73 -1.40 5.75 3.36
N TYR A 74 -1.61 4.91 4.37
CA TYR A 74 -2.42 5.27 5.55
C TYR A 74 -1.73 6.29 6.45
N SER A 75 -0.40 6.33 6.50
CA SER A 75 0.37 7.36 7.19
C SER A 75 0.10 8.79 6.71
N ARG A 76 -0.53 8.94 5.54
CA ARG A 76 -0.90 10.23 4.94
C ARG A 76 -2.38 10.58 5.13
N LEU A 77 -3.15 9.67 5.74
CA LEU A 77 -4.56 9.90 6.00
C LEU A 77 -4.77 10.78 7.22
N GLU A 78 -5.88 11.49 7.21
CA GLU A 78 -6.34 12.24 8.36
C GLU A 78 -6.67 11.30 9.53
N THR A 79 -6.39 11.73 10.75
CA THR A 79 -6.48 10.93 11.98
C THR A 79 -7.84 10.25 12.16
N HIS A 80 -8.93 10.90 11.75
CA HIS A 80 -10.28 10.32 11.87
C HIS A 80 -10.50 9.07 11.00
N ARG A 81 -9.71 8.88 9.92
CA ARG A 81 -9.79 7.71 9.04
C ARG A 81 -9.00 6.50 9.56
N LEU A 82 -8.04 6.73 10.47
CA LEU A 82 -7.21 5.66 11.01
C LEU A 82 -7.98 4.62 11.81
N ALA A 83 -9.07 5.03 12.47
CA ALA A 83 -9.97 4.08 13.15
C ALA A 83 -10.60 3.09 12.16
N GLY A 84 -10.98 3.54 10.96
CA GLY A 84 -11.48 2.68 9.89
C GLY A 84 -10.43 1.71 9.37
N VAL A 85 -9.18 2.15 9.24
CA VAL A 85 -8.04 1.29 8.84
C VAL A 85 -7.88 0.14 9.83
N ARG A 86 -7.82 0.43 11.14
CA ARG A 86 -7.67 -0.59 12.19
C ARG A 86 -8.84 -1.58 12.23
N LYS A 87 -10.06 -1.08 12.03
CA LYS A 87 -11.24 -1.95 11.97
C LYS A 87 -11.18 -2.92 10.79
N LEU A 88 -10.73 -2.45 9.62
CA LEU A 88 -10.55 -3.29 8.44
C LEU A 88 -9.42 -4.31 8.66
N GLU A 89 -8.30 -3.88 9.21
CA GLU A 89 -7.17 -4.74 9.57
C GLU A 89 -7.61 -5.90 10.47
N ASN A 90 -8.26 -5.59 11.59
CA ASN A 90 -8.81 -6.60 12.50
C ASN A 90 -9.80 -7.54 11.81
N SER A 91 -10.62 -7.01 10.90
CA SER A 91 -11.57 -7.84 10.15
C SER A 91 -10.87 -8.77 9.14
N LEU A 92 -9.77 -8.32 8.52
CA LEU A 92 -8.96 -9.16 7.64
C LEU A 92 -8.24 -10.27 8.40
N TYR A 93 -7.73 -10.00 9.61
CA TYR A 93 -7.17 -11.02 10.49
C TYR A 93 -8.22 -12.06 10.89
N LYS A 94 -9.43 -11.62 11.24
CA LYS A 94 -10.55 -12.53 11.51
C LYS A 94 -10.90 -13.38 10.29
N LEU A 95 -10.92 -12.80 9.09
CA LEU A 95 -11.15 -13.54 7.86
C LEU A 95 -10.04 -14.57 7.58
N TYR A 96 -8.78 -14.22 7.85
CA TYR A 96 -7.66 -15.17 7.76
C TYR A 96 -7.84 -16.36 8.69
N ILE A 97 -8.19 -16.11 9.95
CA ILE A 97 -8.47 -17.17 10.96
C ILE A 97 -9.63 -18.06 10.50
N VAL A 98 -10.73 -17.46 10.03
CA VAL A 98 -11.89 -18.19 9.50
C VAL A 98 -11.49 -19.08 8.32
N SER A 99 -10.69 -18.55 7.40
CA SER A 99 -10.15 -19.32 6.26
C SER A 99 -9.30 -20.51 6.71
N CYS A 100 -8.43 -20.33 7.72
CA CYS A 100 -7.65 -21.41 8.31
C CYS A 100 -8.53 -22.51 8.92
N VAL A 101 -9.59 -22.13 9.66
CA VAL A 101 -10.52 -23.08 10.27
C VAL A 101 -11.30 -23.85 9.20
N GLN A 102 -11.87 -23.16 8.22
CA GLN A 102 -12.64 -23.77 7.13
C GLN A 102 -11.79 -24.75 6.29
N SER A 103 -10.52 -24.43 6.10
CA SER A 103 -9.56 -25.25 5.34
C SER A 103 -8.81 -26.25 6.23
N LYS A 104 -9.16 -26.35 7.53
CA LYS A 104 -8.51 -27.27 8.51
C LYS A 104 -6.98 -27.05 8.63
N GLN A 105 -6.51 -25.83 8.44
CA GLN A 105 -5.11 -25.44 8.53
C GLN A 105 -4.72 -25.10 9.98
N THR A 106 -4.71 -26.09 10.85
CA THR A 106 -4.48 -25.92 12.29
C THR A 106 -3.09 -25.31 12.60
N GLU A 107 -2.05 -25.68 11.85
CA GLU A 107 -0.71 -25.14 12.03
C GLU A 107 -0.65 -23.65 11.68
N LYS A 108 -1.34 -23.24 10.60
CA LYS A 108 -1.43 -21.83 10.21
C LYS A 108 -2.24 -21.00 11.20
N LEU A 109 -3.27 -21.58 11.77
CA LEU A 109 -4.04 -20.98 12.85
C LEU A 109 -3.17 -20.76 14.11
N ARG A 110 -2.36 -21.75 14.49
CA ARG A 110 -1.43 -21.65 15.62
C ARG A 110 -0.36 -20.59 15.34
N GLU A 111 0.29 -20.64 14.18
CA GLU A 111 1.27 -19.64 13.72
C GLU A 111 0.73 -18.22 13.85
N PHE A 112 -0.54 -17.99 13.46
CA PHE A 112 -1.18 -16.69 13.59
C PHE A 112 -1.18 -16.20 15.05
N PHE A 113 -1.70 -17.01 15.96
CA PHE A 113 -1.78 -16.60 17.37
C PHE A 113 -0.41 -16.45 18.02
N GLU A 114 0.55 -17.32 17.73
CA GLU A 114 1.93 -17.18 18.23
C GLU A 114 2.55 -15.86 17.77
N LYS A 115 2.38 -15.50 16.51
CA LYS A 115 2.99 -14.29 15.92
C LYS A 115 2.28 -13.01 16.35
N MET A 116 0.95 -13.04 16.48
CA MET A 116 0.12 -11.86 16.71
C MET A 116 -0.25 -11.63 18.18
N THR A 117 0.07 -12.54 19.09
CA THR A 117 -0.29 -12.42 20.51
C THR A 117 0.16 -11.09 21.12
N SER A 118 1.40 -10.68 20.88
CA SER A 118 1.94 -9.44 21.46
C SER A 118 1.19 -8.18 21.02
N GLU A 119 0.62 -8.21 19.82
CA GLU A 119 -0.09 -7.07 19.23
C GLU A 119 -1.58 -7.07 19.60
N LEU A 120 -2.19 -8.24 19.63
CA LEU A 120 -3.64 -8.40 19.86
C LEU A 120 -4.01 -8.58 21.34
N HIS A 121 -3.05 -8.98 22.19
CA HIS A 121 -3.29 -9.18 23.60
C HIS A 121 -3.67 -7.86 24.28
N GLY A 122 -4.75 -7.90 25.07
CA GLY A 122 -5.29 -6.72 25.76
C GLY A 122 -6.36 -5.95 24.96
N GLN A 123 -6.57 -6.27 23.69
CA GLN A 123 -7.68 -5.73 22.92
C GLN A 123 -8.96 -6.53 23.22
N THR A 124 -10.01 -5.84 23.69
CA THR A 124 -11.26 -6.47 24.13
C THR A 124 -11.91 -7.31 23.02
N GLU A 125 -11.84 -6.86 21.78
CA GLU A 125 -12.43 -7.55 20.63
C GLU A 125 -11.75 -8.87 20.26
N TRP A 126 -10.53 -9.13 20.78
CA TRP A 126 -9.77 -10.34 20.52
C TRP A 126 -9.86 -11.37 21.63
N LYS A 127 -10.44 -11.01 22.78
CA LYS A 127 -10.49 -11.87 23.97
C LYS A 127 -11.04 -13.27 23.68
N ASP A 128 -12.16 -13.34 22.98
CA ASP A 128 -12.81 -14.62 22.67
C ASP A 128 -12.08 -15.39 21.56
N TRP A 129 -11.40 -14.67 20.66
CA TRP A 129 -10.68 -15.26 19.53
C TRP A 129 -9.49 -16.13 19.95
N PHE A 130 -8.84 -15.81 21.07
CA PHE A 130 -7.77 -16.65 21.61
C PHE A 130 -8.24 -18.02 22.07
N ALA A 131 -9.52 -18.20 22.35
CA ALA A 131 -10.11 -19.50 22.68
C ALA A 131 -10.48 -20.33 21.44
N LEU A 132 -10.57 -19.70 20.25
CA LEU A 132 -11.05 -20.33 19.02
C LEU A 132 -10.29 -21.61 18.63
N PRO A 133 -8.94 -21.71 18.75
CA PRO A 133 -8.21 -22.93 18.41
C PRO A 133 -8.60 -24.16 19.25
N TYR A 134 -9.23 -23.95 20.40
CA TYR A 134 -9.63 -24.99 21.34
C TYR A 134 -11.12 -25.37 21.24
N ILE A 135 -11.87 -24.65 20.38
CA ILE A 135 -13.31 -24.89 20.17
C ILE A 135 -13.45 -25.90 19.03
N LYS A 136 -14.20 -26.97 19.28
CA LYS A 136 -14.37 -28.09 18.33
C LYS A 136 -15.04 -27.62 17.02
N ASP A 137 -16.15 -26.90 17.14
CA ASP A 137 -16.97 -26.45 16.02
C ASP A 137 -17.21 -24.91 16.13
N PRO A 138 -16.21 -24.07 15.77
CA PRO A 138 -16.32 -22.61 15.92
C PRO A 138 -17.44 -21.99 15.08
N SER A 139 -17.79 -22.58 13.93
CA SER A 139 -18.89 -22.12 13.06
C SER A 139 -20.27 -22.17 13.73
N ASP A 140 -20.46 -23.08 14.66
CA ASP A 140 -21.72 -23.25 15.36
C ASP A 140 -21.78 -22.42 16.65
N ASN A 141 -20.66 -21.84 17.05
CA ASN A 141 -20.61 -21.02 18.25
C ASN A 141 -21.18 -19.62 17.97
N PRO A 142 -22.17 -19.13 18.74
CA PRO A 142 -22.79 -17.81 18.52
C PRO A 142 -21.81 -16.65 18.50
N ALA A 143 -20.68 -16.76 19.21
CA ALA A 143 -19.63 -15.70 19.22
C ALA A 143 -18.92 -15.57 17.88
N PHE A 144 -18.89 -16.61 17.05
CA PHE A 144 -18.11 -16.66 15.82
C PHE A 144 -18.95 -16.91 14.56
N SER A 145 -20.14 -17.51 14.68
CA SER A 145 -20.99 -17.93 13.54
C SER A 145 -21.18 -16.85 12.47
N LEU A 146 -21.30 -15.57 12.89
CA LEU A 146 -21.40 -14.45 11.98
C LEU A 146 -20.23 -14.39 11.00
N TYR A 147 -19.00 -14.59 11.48
CA TYR A 147 -17.76 -14.46 10.69
C TYR A 147 -17.59 -15.61 9.70
N PHE A 148 -18.20 -16.77 9.97
CA PHE A 148 -18.24 -17.90 9.06
C PHE A 148 -19.30 -17.76 7.96
N SER A 149 -20.20 -16.79 8.07
CA SER A 149 -21.22 -16.53 7.06
C SER A 149 -20.62 -15.90 5.81
N ARG A 150 -21.07 -16.36 4.63
CA ARG A 150 -20.67 -15.78 3.35
C ARG A 150 -21.02 -14.30 3.26
N GLN A 151 -22.19 -13.94 3.79
CA GLN A 151 -22.66 -12.55 3.79
C GLN A 151 -21.68 -11.60 4.50
N TRP A 152 -21.12 -12.00 5.65
CA TRP A 152 -20.13 -11.19 6.36
C TRP A 152 -18.85 -11.05 5.55
N GLN A 153 -18.36 -12.15 4.96
CA GLN A 153 -17.14 -12.17 4.14
C GLN A 153 -17.28 -11.26 2.89
N ASP A 154 -18.40 -11.40 2.16
CA ASP A 154 -18.67 -10.56 0.99
C ASP A 154 -18.82 -9.07 1.36
N THR A 155 -19.47 -8.77 2.51
CA THR A 155 -19.60 -7.41 3.03
C THR A 155 -18.24 -6.81 3.41
N LEU A 156 -17.36 -7.61 4.00
CA LEU A 156 -16.00 -7.17 4.33
C LEU A 156 -15.21 -6.81 3.06
N MET A 157 -15.25 -7.68 2.04
CA MET A 157 -14.53 -7.43 0.78
C MET A 157 -15.07 -6.19 0.05
N MET A 158 -16.39 -5.99 0.06
CA MET A 158 -17.01 -4.79 -0.49
C MET A 158 -16.59 -3.53 0.30
N SER A 159 -16.58 -3.62 1.63
CA SER A 159 -16.16 -2.51 2.49
C SER A 159 -14.69 -2.14 2.28
N LEU A 160 -13.83 -3.14 2.12
CA LEU A 160 -12.42 -2.97 1.80
C LEU A 160 -12.24 -2.27 0.43
N THR A 161 -12.96 -2.75 -0.59
CA THR A 161 -12.93 -2.15 -1.94
C THR A 161 -13.35 -0.69 -1.90
N ASN A 162 -14.46 -0.39 -1.24
CA ASN A 162 -14.98 0.97 -1.11
C ASN A 162 -14.01 1.87 -0.35
N PHE A 163 -13.46 1.39 0.77
CA PHE A 163 -12.50 2.14 1.57
C PHE A 163 -11.24 2.46 0.77
N LEU A 164 -10.64 1.47 0.12
CA LEU A 164 -9.46 1.66 -0.71
C LEU A 164 -9.75 2.62 -1.87
N SER A 165 -10.90 2.53 -2.53
CA SER A 165 -11.29 3.44 -3.60
C SER A 165 -11.32 4.89 -3.13
N ILE A 166 -11.88 5.17 -1.94
CA ILE A 166 -11.93 6.51 -1.36
C ILE A 166 -10.51 6.99 -0.97
N VAL A 167 -9.73 6.13 -0.33
CA VAL A 167 -8.36 6.45 0.08
C VAL A 167 -7.52 6.85 -1.14
N PHE A 168 -7.56 6.06 -2.20
CA PHE A 168 -6.74 6.32 -3.38
C PHE A 168 -7.18 7.53 -4.18
N GLN A 169 -8.47 7.84 -4.21
CA GLN A 169 -8.96 9.09 -4.80
C GLN A 169 -8.48 10.34 -4.04
N SER A 170 -8.22 10.20 -2.75
CA SER A 170 -7.74 11.31 -1.90
C SER A 170 -6.21 11.44 -1.85
N LEU A 171 -5.46 10.47 -2.36
CA LEU A 171 -4.01 10.51 -2.37
C LEU A 171 -3.46 11.39 -3.50
N PRO A 172 -2.37 12.12 -3.24
CA PRO A 172 -1.66 12.81 -4.31
C PRO A 172 -1.08 11.79 -5.31
N PRO A 173 -0.90 12.19 -6.58
CA PRO A 173 -0.26 11.35 -7.59
C PRO A 173 1.09 10.81 -7.10
N PRO A 174 1.54 9.65 -7.59
CA PRO A 174 2.85 9.12 -7.28
C PRO A 174 3.96 10.14 -7.57
N ARG A 175 4.99 10.20 -6.72
CA ARG A 175 6.13 11.14 -6.92
C ARG A 175 6.78 11.00 -8.30
N LEU A 176 6.75 9.81 -8.87
CA LEU A 176 7.23 9.57 -10.22
C LEU A 176 6.42 10.38 -11.26
N ALA A 177 5.12 10.57 -11.04
CA ALA A 177 4.26 11.39 -11.90
C ALA A 177 4.65 12.89 -11.87
N ASP A 178 5.21 13.37 -10.77
CA ASP A 178 5.67 14.74 -10.61
C ASP A 178 7.15 14.96 -11.02
N TYR A 179 7.84 13.90 -11.43
CA TYR A 179 9.27 13.96 -11.77
C TYR A 179 9.58 15.06 -12.80
N LYS A 180 8.76 15.19 -13.84
CA LYS A 180 8.96 16.18 -14.89
C LYS A 180 8.83 17.62 -14.36
N LYS A 181 7.84 17.88 -13.49
CA LYS A 181 7.65 19.18 -12.82
C LYS A 181 8.80 19.46 -11.86
N THR A 182 9.17 18.47 -11.06
CA THR A 182 10.26 18.57 -10.08
C THR A 182 11.60 18.81 -10.76
N SER A 183 11.91 18.10 -11.84
CA SER A 183 13.14 18.28 -12.63
C SER A 183 13.22 19.68 -13.25
N SER A 184 12.12 20.17 -13.82
CA SER A 184 12.05 21.53 -14.38
C SER A 184 12.24 22.59 -13.30
N ARG A 185 11.62 22.42 -12.13
CA ARG A 185 11.75 23.33 -10.99
C ARG A 185 13.18 23.37 -10.43
N ILE A 186 13.83 22.20 -10.32
CA ILE A 186 15.22 22.11 -9.89
C ILE A 186 16.14 22.83 -10.89
N ARG A 187 15.89 22.70 -12.20
CA ARG A 187 16.66 23.40 -13.23
C ARG A 187 16.53 24.91 -13.09
N LEU A 188 15.29 25.41 -12.94
CA LEU A 188 15.04 26.84 -12.77
C LEU A 188 15.71 27.40 -11.51
N LEU A 189 15.62 26.69 -10.38
CA LEU A 189 16.27 27.09 -9.14
C LEU A 189 17.80 27.11 -9.25
N LYS A 190 18.38 26.14 -9.96
CA LYS A 190 19.84 26.12 -10.22
C LYS A 190 20.28 27.33 -11.05
N GLU A 191 19.53 27.70 -12.08
CA GLU A 191 19.82 28.91 -12.88
C GLU A 191 19.67 30.19 -12.04
N GLU A 192 18.64 30.29 -11.22
CA GLU A 192 18.43 31.43 -10.33
C GLU A 192 19.58 31.58 -9.31
N ILE A 193 20.02 30.48 -8.70
CA ILE A 193 21.18 30.47 -7.79
C ILE A 193 22.45 30.91 -8.52
N LYS A 194 22.67 30.46 -9.77
CA LYS A 194 23.83 30.84 -10.57
C LYS A 194 23.82 32.31 -10.88
N THR A 195 22.67 32.87 -11.27
CA THR A 195 22.50 34.30 -11.54
C THR A 195 22.78 35.16 -10.31
N ARG A 196 22.20 34.78 -9.16
CA ARG A 196 22.46 35.50 -7.89
C ARG A 196 23.93 35.49 -7.49
N ARG A 197 24.60 34.34 -7.60
CA ARG A 197 26.02 34.24 -7.29
C ARG A 197 26.89 35.11 -8.21
N ALA A 198 26.53 35.22 -9.50
CA ALA A 198 27.23 36.11 -10.41
C ALA A 198 27.04 37.57 -10.03
N SER A 199 25.81 38.00 -9.70
CA SER A 199 25.53 39.36 -9.24
C SER A 199 26.24 39.71 -7.93
N ASP A 200 26.30 38.78 -6.98
CA ASP A 200 27.03 38.99 -5.72
C ASP A 200 28.53 39.13 -5.91
N GLN A 201 29.12 38.43 -6.91
CA GLN A 201 30.52 38.55 -7.27
C GLN A 201 30.83 39.89 -7.96
N GLU A 202 29.93 40.38 -8.82
CA GLU A 202 30.08 41.71 -9.45
C GLU A 202 30.01 42.82 -8.41
N LEU A 203 29.03 42.79 -7.49
CA LEU A 203 28.92 43.77 -6.39
C LEU A 203 30.13 43.74 -5.44
N GLY A 204 30.68 42.54 -5.18
CA GLY A 204 31.89 42.39 -4.36
C GLY A 204 33.15 42.94 -5.02
N SER A 205 33.24 42.89 -6.37
CA SER A 205 34.40 43.43 -7.13
C SER A 205 34.34 44.94 -7.29
N GLU A 206 33.16 45.55 -7.42
CA GLU A 206 32.99 47.01 -7.46
C GLU A 206 33.29 47.68 -6.12
N GLY A 207 32.96 47.04 -5.00
CA GLY A 207 33.24 47.55 -3.65
C GLY A 207 34.73 47.61 -3.28
N LEU A 208 35.58 46.84 -3.97
CA LEU A 208 37.04 46.83 -3.79
C LEU A 208 37.78 47.88 -4.65
N GLN A 209 37.14 48.47 -5.67
CA GLN A 209 37.75 49.50 -6.54
C GLN A 209 37.52 50.94 -6.05
N THR A 210 36.70 51.17 -5.05
CA THR A 210 36.38 52.51 -4.53
C THR A 210 37.21 52.94 -3.29
N HIS A 211 38.22 52.15 -2.90
CA HIS A 211 39.09 52.46 -1.73
C HIS A 211 40.58 52.50 -2.10
N ASN A 212 40.91 53.10 -3.25
CA ASN A 212 42.29 53.55 -3.58
C ASN A 212 42.33 55.07 -3.90
#